data_6b62a88bd3cae3ebfcf3a774adf051f1
#
_entry.id   6b62a88bd3cae3ebfcf3a774adf051f1
#
_cell.length_a   1.000
_cell.length_b   1.000
_cell.length_c   1.000
_cell.angle_alpha   90.00
_cell.angle_beta   90.00
_cell.angle_gamma   90.00
#
_symmetry.space_group_name_H-M   'P 1'
#
loop_
_entity.id
_entity.type
_entity.pdbx_description
1 polymer ?
#
loop_
_entity_poly.entity_id
_entity_poly.type
_entity_poly.pdbx_seq_one_letter_code
_entity_poly.pdbx_strand_id
1 'polypeptide(L)'
;QCLKRETHWGVAHRIAKSLGKIGGESARDGLLKAANSRDAKIRRGIVQALGEFMGDEKVARALKKIAEGDPSYRVEAEALSSLGRIKAKNCRPFLEKFLDRPSHNDMGRSAIFRGLANLEEEEAWATLLQGADYGAPRNSRFSAVQGLAKLAGRFEHLKPEAINALKRFARETRGTPSATFRGKLAAIHAMGELEELSVIPTLRRVAEGETDGRLKRRAEETIVRLFESAKKPKEMQLIRSDLDDLVTENKSLRDRVDNMEKHKDAKQKSKKKKG
;
A
#
# COMPACT_ATOMS: atom_id res chain seq x y z
N GLN A 1 14.34 2.23 23.57
CA GLN A 1 15.77 1.92 23.80
C GLN A 1 16.19 0.58 23.18
N CYS A 2 15.39 -0.50 23.29
CA CYS A 2 15.71 -1.82 22.73
C CYS A 2 15.99 -1.77 21.22
N LEU A 3 15.13 -1.10 20.42
CA LEU A 3 15.29 -1.04 18.98
C LEU A 3 16.61 -0.39 18.52
N LYS A 4 17.15 0.56 19.29
CA LYS A 4 18.44 1.21 18.97
C LYS A 4 19.67 0.31 19.19
N ARG A 5 19.54 -0.67 20.09
CA ARG A 5 20.63 -1.59 20.46
C ARG A 5 20.56 -2.91 19.72
N GLU A 6 19.42 -3.19 19.08
CA GLU A 6 19.19 -4.43 18.38
C GLU A 6 19.98 -4.47 17.06
N THR A 7 20.79 -5.49 16.90
CA THR A 7 21.63 -5.71 15.73
C THR A 7 21.07 -6.74 14.78
N HIS A 8 20.23 -7.67 15.29
CA HIS A 8 19.61 -8.69 14.43
C HIS A 8 18.37 -8.12 13.73
N TRP A 9 18.46 -7.98 12.42
CA TRP A 9 17.41 -7.33 11.60
C TRP A 9 16.01 -7.92 11.77
N GLY A 10 15.89 -9.25 11.95
CA GLY A 10 14.59 -9.92 12.13
C GLY A 10 13.90 -9.56 13.45
N VAL A 11 14.67 -9.44 14.53
CA VAL A 11 14.18 -9.00 15.85
C VAL A 11 13.80 -7.52 15.78
N ALA A 12 14.69 -6.68 15.23
CA ALA A 12 14.41 -5.25 15.03
C ALA A 12 13.14 -5.01 14.19
N HIS A 13 12.92 -5.79 13.14
CA HIS A 13 11.71 -5.72 12.32
C HIS A 13 10.44 -6.06 13.13
N ARG A 14 10.48 -7.09 13.97
CA ARG A 14 9.35 -7.46 14.85
C ARG A 14 9.05 -6.36 15.86
N ILE A 15 10.08 -5.82 16.50
CA ILE A 15 9.95 -4.70 17.46
C ILE A 15 9.34 -3.49 16.75
N ALA A 16 9.86 -3.09 15.57
CA ALA A 16 9.35 -1.98 14.81
C ALA A 16 7.88 -2.18 14.41
N LYS A 17 7.53 -3.38 13.92
CA LYS A 17 6.15 -3.73 13.58
C LYS A 17 5.21 -3.64 14.79
N SER A 18 5.63 -4.11 15.96
CA SER A 18 4.85 -4.00 17.19
C SER A 18 4.65 -2.55 17.61
N LEU A 19 5.70 -1.72 17.53
CA LEU A 19 5.60 -0.29 17.82
C LEU A 19 4.64 0.42 16.84
N GLY A 20 4.68 0.10 15.55
CA GLY A 20 3.73 0.62 14.57
C GLY A 20 2.27 0.27 14.90
N LYS A 21 2.01 -0.97 15.36
CA LYS A 21 0.68 -1.41 15.77
C LYS A 21 0.20 -0.77 17.08
N ILE A 22 1.12 -0.56 18.04
CA ILE A 22 0.82 0.13 19.30
C ILE A 22 0.42 1.58 19.04
N GLY A 23 1.09 2.24 18.07
CA GLY A 23 0.81 3.63 17.75
C GLY A 23 1.29 4.60 18.85
N GLY A 24 0.76 5.83 18.80
CA GLY A 24 1.03 6.89 19.76
C GLY A 24 2.39 7.57 19.60
N GLU A 25 2.57 8.71 20.26
CA GLU A 25 3.76 9.55 20.10
C GLU A 25 5.07 8.88 20.53
N SER A 26 5.03 8.13 21.63
CA SER A 26 6.23 7.47 22.15
C SER A 26 6.76 6.41 21.20
N ALA A 27 5.85 5.63 20.57
CA ALA A 27 6.22 4.63 19.58
C ALA A 27 6.73 5.29 18.30
N ARG A 28 6.03 6.31 17.79
CA ARG A 28 6.46 7.13 16.66
C ARG A 28 7.86 7.68 16.86
N ASP A 29 8.09 8.40 17.95
CA ASP A 29 9.37 9.06 18.24
C ASP A 29 10.49 8.05 18.47
N GLY A 30 10.17 6.89 19.04
CA GLY A 30 11.10 5.76 19.16
C GLY A 30 11.54 5.22 17.80
N LEU A 31 10.59 5.04 16.87
CA LEU A 31 10.86 4.61 15.49
C LEU A 31 11.67 5.67 14.71
N LEU A 32 11.27 6.94 14.79
CA LEU A 32 12.00 8.05 14.14
C LEU A 32 13.45 8.14 14.60
N LYS A 33 13.71 7.99 15.92
CA LYS A 33 15.07 7.97 16.48
C LYS A 33 15.89 6.77 16.01
N ALA A 34 15.27 5.65 15.68
CA ALA A 34 15.94 4.44 15.21
C ALA A 34 16.08 4.36 13.67
N ALA A 35 15.44 5.26 12.94
CA ALA A 35 15.44 5.27 11.47
C ALA A 35 16.83 5.47 10.83
N ASN A 36 17.82 5.95 11.60
CA ASN A 36 19.21 6.13 11.16
C ASN A 36 20.11 4.91 11.41
N SER A 37 19.55 3.71 11.62
CA SER A 37 20.33 2.48 11.77
C SER A 37 21.31 2.28 10.61
N ARG A 38 22.49 1.73 10.87
CA ARG A 38 23.48 1.38 9.85
C ARG A 38 22.99 0.27 8.91
N ASP A 39 22.22 -0.67 9.42
CA ASP A 39 21.66 -1.78 8.64
C ASP A 39 20.43 -1.35 7.84
N ALA A 40 20.49 -1.48 6.52
CA ALA A 40 19.39 -1.14 5.61
C ALA A 40 18.13 -1.98 5.81
N LYS A 41 18.26 -3.24 6.26
CA LYS A 41 17.10 -4.11 6.55
C LYS A 41 16.36 -3.61 7.79
N ILE A 42 17.10 -3.13 8.80
CA ILE A 42 16.52 -2.53 10.00
C ILE A 42 15.83 -1.22 9.63
N ARG A 43 16.50 -0.32 8.87
CA ARG A 43 15.88 0.93 8.41
C ARG A 43 14.59 0.66 7.64
N ARG A 44 14.60 -0.31 6.71
CA ARG A 44 13.42 -0.69 5.94
C ARG A 44 12.28 -1.15 6.84
N GLY A 45 12.54 -1.99 7.84
CA GLY A 45 11.52 -2.45 8.80
C GLY A 45 10.93 -1.30 9.62
N ILE A 46 11.75 -0.32 10.00
CA ILE A 46 11.32 0.89 10.70
C ILE A 46 10.45 1.76 9.79
N VAL A 47 10.89 1.99 8.56
CA VAL A 47 10.14 2.76 7.55
C VAL A 47 8.78 2.13 7.27
N GLN A 48 8.71 0.81 7.19
CA GLN A 48 7.46 0.07 7.06
C GLN A 48 6.54 0.30 8.26
N ALA A 49 7.08 0.26 9.48
CA ALA A 49 6.32 0.51 10.71
C ALA A 49 5.85 1.97 10.83
N LEU A 50 6.64 2.93 10.37
CA LEU A 50 6.23 4.34 10.28
C LEU A 50 5.02 4.54 9.36
N GLY A 51 4.84 3.67 8.35
CA GLY A 51 3.65 3.67 7.48
C GLY A 51 2.33 3.35 8.18
N GLU A 52 2.32 3.02 9.48
CA GLU A 52 1.12 2.80 10.27
C GLU A 52 0.59 4.08 10.97
N PHE A 53 1.36 5.18 10.94
CA PHE A 53 0.99 6.44 11.59
C PHE A 53 0.22 7.35 10.63
N MET A 54 -1.06 7.08 10.49
CA MET A 54 -1.93 7.79 9.54
C MET A 54 -2.04 9.28 9.86
N GLY A 55 -1.93 10.12 8.83
CA GLY A 55 -2.06 11.57 8.94
C GLY A 55 -0.94 12.27 9.71
N ASP A 56 0.11 11.56 10.16
CA ASP A 56 1.18 12.16 10.94
C ASP A 56 2.18 12.93 10.07
N GLU A 57 2.12 14.25 10.14
CA GLU A 57 2.98 15.15 9.35
C GLU A 57 4.48 15.06 9.73
N LYS A 58 4.79 14.66 10.97
CA LYS A 58 6.18 14.46 11.40
C LYS A 58 6.77 13.23 10.75
N VAL A 59 5.97 12.16 10.68
CA VAL A 59 6.31 10.94 9.94
C VAL A 59 6.40 11.20 8.45
N ALA A 60 5.45 11.95 7.87
CA ALA A 60 5.48 12.30 6.45
C ALA A 60 6.78 13.01 6.06
N ARG A 61 7.20 14.01 6.84
CA ARG A 61 8.48 14.70 6.60
C ARG A 61 9.69 13.78 6.68
N ALA A 62 9.71 12.88 7.65
CA ALA A 62 10.79 11.91 7.79
C ALA A 62 10.84 10.93 6.62
N LEU A 63 9.69 10.39 6.20
CA LEU A 63 9.58 9.49 5.05
C LEU A 63 9.97 10.17 3.74
N LYS A 64 9.58 11.43 3.52
CA LYS A 64 10.00 12.22 2.35
C LYS A 64 11.53 12.34 2.30
N LYS A 65 12.15 12.70 3.41
CA LYS A 65 13.62 12.80 3.51
C LYS A 65 14.32 11.45 3.22
N ILE A 66 13.78 10.34 3.73
CA ILE A 66 14.32 9.00 3.46
C ILE A 66 14.13 8.63 1.99
N ALA A 67 12.99 8.92 1.38
CA ALA A 67 12.72 8.68 -0.03
C ALA A 67 13.63 9.47 -0.97
N GLU A 68 14.10 10.65 -0.55
CA GLU A 68 15.00 11.51 -1.32
C GLU A 68 16.45 11.03 -1.31
N GLY A 69 16.92 10.40 -0.23
CA GLY A 69 18.35 10.22 -0.05
C GLY A 69 18.82 9.05 0.82
N ASP A 70 18.03 8.00 1.05
CA ASP A 70 18.56 6.80 1.70
C ASP A 70 19.54 6.07 0.74
N PRO A 71 20.74 5.64 1.21
CA PRO A 71 21.71 4.93 0.37
C PRO A 71 21.19 3.58 -0.14
N SER A 72 20.09 3.06 0.37
CA SER A 72 19.46 1.82 -0.09
C SER A 72 18.17 2.11 -0.85
N TYR A 73 18.15 1.83 -2.16
CA TYR A 73 16.95 1.94 -2.99
C TYR A 73 15.75 1.12 -2.45
N ARG A 74 16.00 0.08 -1.65
CA ARG A 74 14.93 -0.69 -1.00
C ARG A 74 14.28 0.06 0.15
N VAL A 75 15.04 0.89 0.85
CA VAL A 75 14.53 1.75 1.92
C VAL A 75 13.81 2.95 1.32
N GLU A 76 14.37 3.56 0.26
CA GLU A 76 13.68 4.61 -0.51
C GLU A 76 12.32 4.13 -1.03
N ALA A 77 12.28 2.96 -1.68
CA ALA A 77 11.04 2.37 -2.19
C ALA A 77 10.02 2.09 -1.08
N GLU A 78 10.47 1.60 0.08
CA GLU A 78 9.58 1.40 1.22
C GLU A 78 9.03 2.74 1.75
N ALA A 79 9.86 3.80 1.76
CA ALA A 79 9.43 5.14 2.18
C ALA A 79 8.36 5.71 1.24
N LEU A 80 8.55 5.59 -0.08
CA LEU A 80 7.57 5.98 -1.09
C LEU A 80 6.23 5.24 -0.91
N SER A 81 6.27 3.93 -0.70
CA SER A 81 5.05 3.14 -0.44
C SER A 81 4.39 3.51 0.90
N SER A 82 5.19 3.77 1.95
CA SER A 82 4.69 4.15 3.27
C SER A 82 4.06 5.53 3.29
N LEU A 83 4.54 6.48 2.47
CA LEU A 83 3.92 7.79 2.28
C LEU A 83 2.46 7.70 1.82
N GLY A 84 2.16 6.75 0.92
CA GLY A 84 0.78 6.50 0.54
C GLY A 84 -0.07 5.95 1.69
N ARG A 85 0.49 5.04 2.50
CA ARG A 85 -0.24 4.43 3.62
C ARG A 85 -0.63 5.42 4.71
N ILE A 86 0.25 6.38 5.01
CA ILE A 86 -0.04 7.36 6.06
C ILE A 86 -1.09 8.39 5.66
N LYS A 87 -1.43 8.50 4.37
CA LYS A 87 -2.44 9.45 3.84
C LYS A 87 -2.25 10.90 4.34
N ALA A 88 -1.00 11.34 4.51
CA ALA A 88 -0.71 12.71 4.90
C ALA A 88 -0.89 13.67 3.72
N LYS A 89 -1.13 14.94 4.03
CA LYS A 89 -1.35 15.96 3.02
C LYS A 89 -0.18 16.10 2.03
N ASN A 90 -0.50 16.39 0.77
CA ASN A 90 0.49 16.63 -0.29
C ASN A 90 1.48 15.47 -0.51
N CYS A 91 1.07 14.22 -0.28
CA CYS A 91 1.88 13.05 -0.59
C CYS A 91 1.82 12.68 -2.08
N ARG A 92 0.67 12.84 -2.76
CA ARG A 92 0.52 12.51 -4.18
C ARG A 92 1.50 13.29 -5.07
N PRO A 93 1.54 14.62 -5.06
CA PRO A 93 2.48 15.38 -5.90
C PRO A 93 3.95 15.00 -5.62
N PHE A 94 4.28 14.71 -4.37
CA PHE A 94 5.60 14.24 -4.01
C PHE A 94 5.91 12.86 -4.64
N LEU A 95 4.99 11.90 -4.58
CA LEU A 95 5.17 10.57 -5.18
C LEU A 95 5.32 10.66 -6.70
N GLU A 96 4.47 11.44 -7.36
CA GLU A 96 4.47 11.61 -8.82
C GLU A 96 5.80 12.22 -9.32
N LYS A 97 6.41 13.12 -8.57
CA LYS A 97 7.73 13.70 -8.89
C LYS A 97 8.83 12.64 -9.05
N PHE A 98 8.71 11.49 -8.39
CA PHE A 98 9.71 10.42 -8.45
C PHE A 98 9.45 9.36 -9.52
N LEU A 99 8.39 9.47 -10.32
CA LEU A 99 8.03 8.47 -11.34
C LEU A 99 9.13 8.23 -12.36
N ASP A 100 9.84 9.28 -12.76
CA ASP A 100 10.89 9.19 -13.80
C ASP A 100 12.27 8.85 -13.21
N ARG A 101 12.38 8.77 -11.88
CA ARG A 101 13.65 8.41 -11.25
C ARG A 101 13.98 6.93 -11.51
N PRO A 102 15.09 6.62 -12.18
CA PRO A 102 15.47 5.25 -12.45
C PRO A 102 15.79 4.51 -11.15
N SER A 103 15.37 3.25 -11.07
CA SER A 103 15.67 2.38 -9.95
C SER A 103 15.84 0.93 -10.42
N HIS A 104 16.58 0.14 -9.65
CA HIS A 104 16.78 -1.27 -9.98
C HIS A 104 15.44 -2.00 -10.11
N ASN A 105 15.20 -2.64 -11.27
CA ASN A 105 13.96 -3.37 -11.57
C ASN A 105 12.66 -2.54 -11.35
N ASP A 106 12.68 -1.24 -11.61
CA ASP A 106 11.56 -0.33 -11.41
C ASP A 106 10.96 -0.38 -10.00
N MET A 107 11.77 -0.68 -9.00
CA MET A 107 11.31 -0.85 -7.62
C MET A 107 10.74 0.45 -7.05
N GLY A 108 11.37 1.59 -7.35
CA GLY A 108 10.88 2.92 -6.97
C GLY A 108 9.50 3.18 -7.57
N ARG A 109 9.37 3.03 -8.90
CA ARG A 109 8.09 3.23 -9.61
C ARG A 109 7.00 2.27 -9.11
N SER A 110 7.34 1.01 -8.86
CA SER A 110 6.41 0.04 -8.25
C SER A 110 5.93 0.48 -6.86
N ALA A 111 6.83 1.07 -6.06
CA ALA A 111 6.49 1.59 -4.74
C ALA A 111 5.60 2.84 -4.82
N ILE A 112 5.85 3.70 -5.81
CA ILE A 112 5.02 4.90 -6.08
C ILE A 112 3.60 4.47 -6.45
N PHE A 113 3.41 3.51 -7.37
CA PHE A 113 2.08 3.04 -7.74
C PHE A 113 1.33 2.43 -6.54
N ARG A 114 2.02 1.67 -5.67
CA ARG A 114 1.42 1.21 -4.41
C ARG A 114 1.08 2.37 -3.47
N GLY A 115 1.96 3.36 -3.39
CA GLY A 115 1.73 4.59 -2.61
C GLY A 115 0.50 5.34 -3.10
N LEU A 116 0.40 5.61 -4.39
CA LEU A 116 -0.73 6.29 -5.03
C LEU A 116 -2.05 5.54 -4.79
N ALA A 117 -2.04 4.22 -4.95
CA ALA A 117 -3.20 3.40 -4.67
C ALA A 117 -3.64 3.43 -3.18
N ASN A 118 -2.69 3.59 -2.26
CA ASN A 118 -2.96 3.66 -0.83
C ASN A 118 -3.47 5.03 -0.36
N LEU A 119 -3.16 6.10 -1.09
CA LEU A 119 -3.71 7.43 -0.81
C LEU A 119 -5.23 7.45 -0.97
N GLU A 120 -5.76 6.61 -1.86
CA GLU A 120 -7.19 6.58 -2.19
C GLU A 120 -7.70 7.95 -2.69
N GLU A 121 -6.85 8.65 -3.43
CA GLU A 121 -7.16 9.89 -4.14
C GLU A 121 -7.52 9.56 -5.59
N GLU A 122 -8.68 10.03 -6.07
CA GLU A 122 -9.15 9.74 -7.43
C GLU A 122 -8.21 10.31 -8.50
N GLU A 123 -7.58 11.42 -8.23
CA GLU A 123 -6.62 12.07 -9.12
C GLU A 123 -5.38 11.22 -9.44
N ALA A 124 -5.12 10.17 -8.65
CA ALA A 124 -4.06 9.20 -8.95
C ALA A 124 -4.44 8.23 -10.10
N TRP A 125 -5.72 8.22 -10.51
CA TRP A 125 -6.23 7.29 -11.52
C TRP A 125 -5.48 7.37 -12.84
N ALA A 126 -5.34 8.57 -13.40
CA ALA A 126 -4.67 8.77 -14.69
C ALA A 126 -3.21 8.27 -14.67
N THR A 127 -2.48 8.54 -13.57
CA THR A 127 -1.10 8.08 -13.37
C THR A 127 -1.01 6.55 -13.30
N LEU A 128 -1.94 5.90 -12.61
CA LEU A 128 -2.00 4.45 -12.53
C LEU A 128 -2.39 3.82 -13.86
N LEU A 129 -3.34 4.42 -14.59
CA LEU A 129 -3.76 3.93 -15.90
C LEU A 129 -2.60 3.99 -16.90
N GLN A 130 -1.88 5.10 -16.97
CA GLN A 130 -0.68 5.24 -17.78
C GLN A 130 0.42 4.23 -17.36
N GLY A 131 0.59 4.02 -16.05
CA GLY A 131 1.55 3.06 -15.52
C GLY A 131 1.21 1.61 -15.84
N ALA A 132 -0.05 1.29 -16.07
CA ALA A 132 -0.54 -0.04 -16.47
C ALA A 132 -0.44 -0.29 -17.97
N ASP A 133 -0.30 0.75 -18.79
CA ASP A 133 -0.39 0.65 -20.25
C ASP A 133 0.75 -0.17 -20.86
N TYR A 134 0.51 -0.65 -22.10
CA TYR A 134 1.54 -1.36 -22.87
C TYR A 134 2.61 -0.35 -23.30
N GLY A 135 3.87 -0.66 -23.01
CA GLY A 135 4.98 0.27 -23.22
C GLY A 135 5.48 0.94 -21.96
N ALA A 136 4.69 1.00 -20.89
CA ALA A 136 5.17 1.41 -19.58
C ALA A 136 6.23 0.43 -19.04
N PRO A 137 7.13 0.86 -18.15
CA PRO A 137 8.20 0.04 -17.62
C PRO A 137 7.66 -1.25 -16.98
N ARG A 138 8.11 -2.37 -17.53
CA ARG A 138 7.55 -3.72 -17.33
C ARG A 138 7.38 -4.13 -15.88
N ASN A 139 8.41 -3.89 -15.06
CA ASN A 139 8.43 -4.41 -13.69
C ASN A 139 7.47 -3.67 -12.75
N SER A 140 7.08 -2.45 -13.10
CA SER A 140 6.15 -1.64 -12.29
C SER A 140 4.69 -1.75 -12.74
N ARG A 141 4.43 -2.20 -13.98
CA ARG A 141 3.07 -2.29 -14.56
C ARG A 141 2.08 -3.08 -13.67
N PHE A 142 2.53 -4.20 -13.08
CA PHE A 142 1.65 -4.99 -12.23
C PHE A 142 1.28 -4.26 -10.93
N SER A 143 2.13 -3.37 -10.40
CA SER A 143 1.76 -2.54 -9.26
C SER A 143 0.73 -1.48 -9.64
N ALA A 144 0.81 -0.93 -10.86
CA ALA A 144 -0.19 -0.02 -11.39
C ALA A 144 -1.55 -0.73 -11.59
N VAL A 145 -1.54 -1.94 -12.18
CA VAL A 145 -2.73 -2.78 -12.37
C VAL A 145 -3.45 -3.09 -11.04
N GLN A 146 -2.70 -3.44 -10.01
CA GLN A 146 -3.26 -3.63 -8.66
C GLN A 146 -3.80 -2.32 -8.07
N GLY A 147 -3.10 -1.21 -8.33
CA GLY A 147 -3.55 0.12 -7.92
C GLY A 147 -4.87 0.53 -8.55
N LEU A 148 -5.07 0.24 -9.83
CA LEU A 148 -6.35 0.48 -10.54
C LEU A 148 -7.51 -0.27 -9.86
N ALA A 149 -7.32 -1.56 -9.55
CA ALA A 149 -8.36 -2.32 -8.88
C ALA A 149 -8.69 -1.76 -7.49
N LYS A 150 -7.67 -1.35 -6.73
CA LYS A 150 -7.86 -0.77 -5.41
C LYS A 150 -8.64 0.55 -5.47
N LEU A 151 -8.28 1.46 -6.38
CA LEU A 151 -9.03 2.72 -6.55
C LEU A 151 -10.45 2.48 -7.07
N ALA A 152 -10.64 1.57 -8.01
CA ALA A 152 -11.96 1.23 -8.52
C ALA A 152 -12.85 0.57 -7.44
N GLY A 153 -12.27 -0.15 -6.49
CA GLY A 153 -12.98 -0.64 -5.31
C GLY A 153 -13.45 0.48 -4.38
N ARG A 154 -12.76 1.62 -4.35
CA ARG A 154 -13.14 2.82 -3.57
C ARG A 154 -14.09 3.73 -4.34
N PHE A 155 -13.88 3.90 -5.65
CA PHE A 155 -14.64 4.79 -6.53
C PHE A 155 -15.40 3.96 -7.56
N GLU A 156 -16.66 3.69 -7.29
CA GLU A 156 -17.51 2.76 -8.06
C GLU A 156 -17.57 3.11 -9.57
N HIS A 157 -17.61 4.39 -9.89
CA HIS A 157 -17.67 4.87 -11.28
C HIS A 157 -16.42 4.55 -12.11
N LEU A 158 -15.28 4.24 -11.47
CA LEU A 158 -14.04 3.83 -12.14
C LEU A 158 -14.01 2.32 -12.48
N LYS A 159 -14.90 1.51 -11.90
CA LYS A 159 -14.92 0.06 -12.11
C LYS A 159 -15.00 -0.36 -13.59
N PRO A 160 -15.86 0.23 -14.43
CA PRO A 160 -15.94 -0.18 -15.85
C PRO A 160 -14.62 -0.01 -16.60
N GLU A 161 -13.92 1.11 -16.36
CA GLU A 161 -12.63 1.38 -16.97
C GLU A 161 -11.53 0.45 -16.42
N ALA A 162 -11.51 0.23 -15.10
CA ALA A 162 -10.63 -0.74 -14.46
C ALA A 162 -10.79 -2.14 -15.07
N ILE A 163 -12.02 -2.63 -15.16
CA ILE A 163 -12.34 -3.93 -15.73
C ILE A 163 -11.81 -4.05 -17.16
N ASN A 164 -12.00 -3.01 -17.98
CA ASN A 164 -11.52 -2.99 -19.37
C ASN A 164 -9.98 -3.02 -19.42
N ALA A 165 -9.30 -2.25 -18.58
CA ALA A 165 -7.84 -2.27 -18.48
C ALA A 165 -7.32 -3.66 -18.03
N LEU A 166 -7.92 -4.25 -17.01
CA LEU A 166 -7.57 -5.57 -16.49
C LEU A 166 -7.80 -6.69 -17.53
N LYS A 167 -8.92 -6.63 -18.27
CA LYS A 167 -9.21 -7.58 -19.36
C LYS A 167 -8.18 -7.49 -20.48
N ARG A 168 -7.76 -6.27 -20.87
CA ARG A 168 -6.69 -6.07 -21.86
C ARG A 168 -5.38 -6.66 -21.34
N PHE A 169 -5.02 -6.36 -20.11
CA PHE A 169 -3.78 -6.81 -19.47
C PHE A 169 -3.70 -8.34 -19.34
N ALA A 170 -4.78 -8.99 -18.95
CA ALA A 170 -4.87 -10.44 -18.83
C ALA A 170 -4.72 -11.18 -20.19
N ARG A 171 -5.08 -10.52 -21.29
CA ARG A 171 -4.96 -11.07 -22.65
C ARG A 171 -3.59 -10.81 -23.31
N GLU A 172 -2.74 -10.03 -22.66
CA GLU A 172 -1.45 -9.67 -23.21
C GLU A 172 -0.53 -10.90 -23.31
N THR A 173 -0.08 -11.21 -24.51
CA THR A 173 0.81 -12.35 -24.80
C THR A 173 2.23 -11.92 -25.13
N ARG A 174 2.48 -10.62 -25.29
CA ARG A 174 3.78 -10.06 -25.67
C ARG A 174 4.68 -9.90 -24.45
N GLY A 175 5.94 -10.28 -24.57
CA GLY A 175 6.95 -10.13 -23.53
C GLY A 175 7.66 -11.43 -23.19
N THR A 176 8.51 -11.39 -22.17
CA THR A 176 9.17 -12.61 -21.66
C THR A 176 8.17 -13.47 -20.88
N PRO A 177 8.31 -14.80 -20.86
CA PRO A 177 7.40 -15.69 -20.14
C PRO A 177 7.21 -15.29 -18.66
N SER A 178 8.27 -14.91 -17.96
CA SER A 178 8.20 -14.50 -16.55
C SER A 178 7.44 -13.18 -16.33
N ALA A 179 7.58 -12.22 -17.25
CA ALA A 179 6.87 -10.96 -17.16
C ALA A 179 5.39 -11.12 -17.49
N THR A 180 5.08 -11.92 -18.50
CA THR A 180 3.70 -12.25 -18.88
C THR A 180 3.02 -13.00 -17.74
N PHE A 181 3.69 -13.98 -17.11
CA PHE A 181 3.17 -14.69 -15.94
C PHE A 181 2.81 -13.74 -14.79
N ARG A 182 3.75 -12.86 -14.38
CA ARG A 182 3.50 -11.92 -13.27
C ARG A 182 2.37 -10.95 -13.59
N GLY A 183 2.32 -10.46 -14.82
CA GLY A 183 1.27 -9.56 -15.27
C GLY A 183 -0.11 -10.20 -15.23
N LYS A 184 -0.25 -11.40 -15.80
CA LYS A 184 -1.51 -12.14 -15.77
C LYS A 184 -1.94 -12.49 -14.34
N LEU A 185 -0.99 -12.91 -13.49
CA LEU A 185 -1.27 -13.18 -12.07
C LEU A 185 -1.79 -11.94 -11.35
N ALA A 186 -1.17 -10.77 -11.59
CA ALA A 186 -1.61 -9.50 -11.02
C ALA A 186 -3.01 -9.12 -11.50
N ALA A 187 -3.29 -9.31 -12.80
CA ALA A 187 -4.62 -9.03 -13.36
C ALA A 187 -5.71 -9.96 -12.81
N ILE A 188 -5.42 -11.25 -12.67
CA ILE A 188 -6.35 -12.23 -12.06
C ILE A 188 -6.67 -11.81 -10.62
N HIS A 189 -5.65 -11.45 -9.84
CA HIS A 189 -5.81 -11.01 -8.47
C HIS A 189 -6.64 -9.73 -8.39
N ALA A 190 -6.30 -8.73 -9.19
CA ALA A 190 -7.00 -7.45 -9.28
C ALA A 190 -8.48 -7.61 -9.69
N MET A 191 -8.78 -8.50 -10.66
CA MET A 191 -10.16 -8.84 -11.02
C MET A 191 -10.94 -9.46 -9.86
N GLY A 192 -10.27 -10.27 -9.03
CA GLY A 192 -10.89 -10.84 -7.85
C GLY A 192 -11.17 -9.82 -6.74
N GLU A 193 -10.37 -8.74 -6.65
CA GLU A 193 -10.57 -7.66 -5.66
C GLU A 193 -11.74 -6.74 -6.04
N LEU A 194 -12.08 -6.63 -7.33
CA LEU A 194 -13.22 -5.83 -7.78
C LEU A 194 -14.58 -6.44 -7.43
N GLU A 195 -14.62 -7.73 -7.11
CA GLU A 195 -15.83 -8.50 -6.78
C GLU A 195 -16.95 -8.43 -7.84
N GLU A 196 -16.57 -8.22 -9.12
CA GLU A 196 -17.49 -8.06 -10.25
C GLU A 196 -17.61 -9.34 -11.08
N LEU A 197 -18.82 -9.86 -11.22
CA LEU A 197 -19.08 -11.07 -12.02
C LEU A 197 -18.77 -10.90 -13.52
N SER A 198 -18.76 -9.70 -14.02
CA SER A 198 -18.46 -9.37 -15.42
C SER A 198 -17.05 -9.74 -15.88
N VAL A 199 -16.13 -10.06 -14.93
CA VAL A 199 -14.77 -10.51 -15.23
C VAL A 199 -14.68 -12.03 -15.45
N ILE A 200 -15.69 -12.80 -15.05
CA ILE A 200 -15.69 -14.27 -15.11
C ILE A 200 -15.41 -14.81 -16.52
N PRO A 201 -16.00 -14.30 -17.62
CA PRO A 201 -15.67 -14.80 -18.94
C PRO A 201 -14.19 -14.65 -19.32
N THR A 202 -13.53 -13.60 -18.82
CA THR A 202 -12.09 -13.40 -19.03
C THR A 202 -11.27 -14.40 -18.19
N LEU A 203 -11.63 -14.62 -16.93
CA LEU A 203 -10.98 -15.59 -16.06
C LEU A 203 -11.13 -17.03 -16.58
N ARG A 204 -12.30 -17.41 -17.11
CA ARG A 204 -12.50 -18.71 -17.77
C ARG A 204 -11.59 -18.90 -18.97
N ARG A 205 -11.48 -17.88 -19.84
CA ARG A 205 -10.56 -17.93 -20.97
C ARG A 205 -9.10 -18.10 -20.53
N VAL A 206 -8.69 -17.48 -19.43
CA VAL A 206 -7.37 -17.69 -18.85
C VAL A 206 -7.23 -19.13 -18.32
N ALA A 207 -8.23 -19.64 -17.59
CA ALA A 207 -8.22 -20.99 -17.06
C ALA A 207 -8.13 -22.07 -18.16
N GLU A 208 -8.82 -21.86 -19.28
CA GLU A 208 -8.85 -22.81 -20.40
C GLU A 208 -7.62 -22.69 -21.31
N GLY A 209 -7.16 -21.45 -21.58
CA GLY A 209 -6.16 -21.18 -22.62
C GLY A 209 -4.71 -21.10 -22.14
N GLU A 210 -4.46 -21.02 -20.84
CA GLU A 210 -3.08 -20.91 -20.33
C GLU A 210 -2.39 -22.28 -20.26
N THR A 211 -1.10 -22.29 -20.52
CA THR A 211 -0.25 -23.49 -20.36
C THR A 211 0.28 -23.63 -18.93
N ASP A 212 0.45 -22.51 -18.21
CA ASP A 212 0.93 -22.52 -16.82
C ASP A 212 -0.19 -22.87 -15.84
N GLY A 213 -0.06 -24.06 -15.23
CA GLY A 213 -1.07 -24.58 -14.28
C GLY A 213 -1.30 -23.67 -13.07
N ARG A 214 -0.34 -22.82 -12.68
CA ARG A 214 -0.51 -21.87 -11.57
C ARG A 214 -1.48 -20.76 -11.94
N LEU A 215 -1.45 -20.27 -13.19
CA LEU A 215 -2.40 -19.26 -13.67
C LEU A 215 -3.80 -19.85 -13.82
N LYS A 216 -3.91 -21.08 -14.38
CA LYS A 216 -5.19 -21.80 -14.46
C LYS A 216 -5.85 -21.90 -13.11
N ARG A 217 -5.14 -22.51 -12.16
CA ARG A 217 -5.63 -22.70 -10.79
C ARG A 217 -6.03 -21.38 -10.15
N ARG A 218 -5.22 -20.33 -10.28
CA ARG A 218 -5.55 -19.04 -9.69
C ARG A 218 -6.79 -18.42 -10.31
N ALA A 219 -6.99 -18.55 -11.62
CA ALA A 219 -8.19 -18.07 -12.30
C ALA A 219 -9.45 -18.86 -11.81
N GLU A 220 -9.37 -20.18 -11.70
CA GLU A 220 -10.44 -21.02 -11.17
C GLU A 220 -10.80 -20.67 -9.71
N GLU A 221 -9.80 -20.57 -8.82
CA GLU A 221 -9.99 -20.17 -7.42
C GLU A 221 -10.65 -18.77 -7.33
N THR A 222 -10.28 -17.86 -8.23
CA THR A 222 -10.86 -16.51 -8.26
C THR A 222 -12.32 -16.54 -8.73
N ILE A 223 -12.65 -17.36 -9.71
CA ILE A 223 -14.05 -17.56 -10.17
C ILE A 223 -14.91 -18.09 -9.02
N VAL A 224 -14.44 -19.11 -8.31
CA VAL A 224 -15.19 -19.71 -7.18
C VAL A 224 -15.44 -18.63 -6.11
N ARG A 225 -14.38 -17.86 -5.74
CA ARG A 225 -14.50 -16.78 -4.76
C ARG A 225 -15.51 -15.72 -5.18
N LEU A 226 -15.52 -15.32 -6.45
CA LEU A 226 -16.49 -14.33 -6.96
C LEU A 226 -17.93 -14.82 -6.86
N PHE A 227 -18.18 -16.10 -7.15
CA PHE A 227 -19.53 -16.67 -6.97
C PHE A 227 -19.93 -16.75 -5.49
N GLU A 228 -18.98 -17.07 -4.60
CA GLU A 228 -19.23 -17.11 -3.16
C GLU A 228 -19.48 -15.69 -2.59
N SER A 229 -18.72 -14.70 -3.05
CA SER A 229 -18.94 -13.32 -2.66
C SER A 229 -20.30 -12.80 -3.12
N ALA A 230 -20.71 -13.12 -4.36
CA ALA A 230 -22.02 -12.72 -4.90
C ALA A 230 -23.22 -13.37 -4.19
N LYS A 231 -23.02 -14.50 -3.51
CA LYS A 231 -24.07 -15.15 -2.70
C LYS A 231 -24.25 -14.48 -1.33
N LYS A 232 -23.30 -13.66 -0.88
CA LYS A 232 -23.42 -12.94 0.41
C LYS A 232 -24.41 -11.81 0.26
N PRO A 233 -25.32 -11.60 1.24
CA PRO A 233 -26.21 -10.45 1.22
C PRO A 233 -25.42 -9.15 1.10
N LYS A 234 -25.90 -8.22 0.27
CA LYS A 234 -25.25 -6.88 0.11
C LYS A 234 -25.06 -6.16 1.44
N GLU A 235 -25.99 -6.35 2.37
CA GLU A 235 -25.91 -5.84 3.75
C GLU A 235 -24.67 -6.31 4.51
N MET A 236 -24.27 -7.59 4.36
CA MET A 236 -23.05 -8.10 4.98
C MET A 236 -21.77 -7.50 4.38
N GLN A 237 -21.79 -7.14 3.10
CA GLN A 237 -20.66 -6.46 2.45
C GLN A 237 -20.54 -5.02 2.94
N LEU A 238 -21.66 -4.31 3.07
CA LEU A 238 -21.73 -2.96 3.65
C LEU A 238 -21.25 -2.96 5.10
N ILE A 239 -21.78 -3.85 5.95
CA ILE A 239 -21.36 -3.98 7.35
C ILE A 239 -19.85 -4.22 7.47
N ARG A 240 -19.25 -4.99 6.59
CA ARG A 240 -17.82 -5.27 6.60
C ARG A 240 -17.01 -4.03 6.22
N SER A 241 -17.46 -3.28 5.20
CA SER A 241 -16.86 -2.00 4.82
C SER A 241 -16.93 -0.99 5.95
N ASP A 242 -18.12 -0.85 6.57
CA ASP A 242 -18.34 0.06 7.69
C ASP A 242 -17.48 -0.31 8.91
N LEU A 243 -17.30 -1.61 9.15
CA LEU A 243 -16.47 -2.11 10.25
C LEU A 243 -14.98 -1.80 10.02
N ASP A 244 -14.47 -1.93 8.80
CA ASP A 244 -13.09 -1.59 8.44
C ASP A 244 -12.87 -0.06 8.55
N ASP A 245 -13.83 0.75 8.13
CA ASP A 245 -13.81 2.21 8.28
C ASP A 245 -13.84 2.62 9.76
N LEU A 246 -14.72 2.02 10.58
CA LEU A 246 -14.79 2.25 12.03
C LEU A 246 -13.52 1.83 12.78
N VAL A 247 -12.88 0.74 12.39
CA VAL A 247 -11.59 0.31 12.97
C VAL A 247 -10.51 1.36 12.68
N THR A 248 -10.52 1.91 11.47
CA THR A 248 -9.55 2.95 11.04
C THR A 248 -9.79 4.25 11.79
N GLU A 249 -11.06 4.67 11.93
CA GLU A 249 -11.45 5.86 12.67
C GLU A 249 -11.17 5.72 14.17
N ASN A 250 -11.44 4.56 14.76
CA ASN A 250 -11.19 4.28 16.18
C ASN A 250 -9.68 4.37 16.49
N LYS A 251 -8.82 3.89 15.58
CA LYS A 251 -7.37 4.04 15.71
C LYS A 251 -6.96 5.52 15.71
N SER A 252 -7.51 6.30 14.78
CA SER A 252 -7.26 7.76 14.70
C SER A 252 -7.75 8.51 15.93
N LEU A 253 -8.93 8.15 16.45
CA LEU A 253 -9.49 8.75 17.67
C LEU A 253 -8.66 8.42 18.91
N ARG A 254 -8.17 7.19 19.06
CA ARG A 254 -7.26 6.82 20.16
C ARG A 254 -5.98 7.64 20.12
N ASP A 255 -5.36 7.80 18.96
CA ASP A 255 -4.16 8.62 18.81
C ASP A 255 -4.43 10.09 19.19
N ARG A 256 -5.63 10.62 18.88
CA ARG A 256 -6.06 11.98 19.27
C ARG A 256 -6.31 12.11 20.77
N VAL A 257 -6.94 11.12 21.39
CA VAL A 257 -7.17 11.09 22.84
C VAL A 257 -5.85 11.05 23.60
N ASP A 258 -4.94 10.15 23.21
CA ASP A 258 -3.59 10.06 23.78
C ASP A 258 -2.83 11.40 23.69
N ASN A 259 -3.00 12.13 22.60
CA ASN A 259 -2.39 13.45 22.43
C ASN A 259 -3.02 14.50 23.35
N MET A 260 -4.34 14.48 23.53
CA MET A 260 -5.03 15.42 24.42
C MET A 260 -4.71 15.16 25.89
N GLU A 261 -4.60 13.91 26.32
CA GLU A 261 -4.22 13.55 27.70
C GLU A 261 -2.81 14.05 28.04
N LYS A 262 -1.85 13.86 27.14
CA LYS A 262 -0.48 14.35 27.31
C LYS A 262 -0.40 15.88 27.39
N HIS A 263 -1.20 16.58 26.59
CA HIS A 263 -1.29 18.04 26.67
C HIS A 263 -1.89 18.53 28.00
N LYS A 264 -2.84 17.78 28.58
CA LYS A 264 -3.36 18.07 29.94
C LYS A 264 -2.30 17.87 31.01
N ASP A 265 -1.59 16.74 30.96
CA ASP A 265 -0.53 16.42 31.92
C ASP A 265 0.63 17.42 31.84
N ALA A 266 1.01 17.84 30.63
CA ALA A 266 2.05 18.87 30.45
C ALA A 266 1.62 20.23 31.02
N LYS A 267 0.35 20.64 30.83
CA LYS A 267 -0.22 21.86 31.42
C LYS A 267 -0.32 21.79 32.95
N GLN A 268 -0.65 20.64 33.53
CA GLN A 268 -0.68 20.47 35.00
C GLN A 268 0.72 20.49 35.61
N LYS A 269 1.72 19.87 34.97
CA LYS A 269 3.13 19.90 35.42
C LYS A 269 3.73 21.31 35.31
N SER A 270 3.35 22.11 34.33
CA SER A 270 3.81 23.49 34.18
C SER A 270 3.18 24.44 35.22
N LYS A 271 1.94 24.17 35.67
CA LYS A 271 1.28 24.93 36.75
C LYS A 271 1.87 24.60 38.12
N LYS A 272 2.26 23.34 38.39
CA LYS A 272 2.93 22.92 39.66
C LYS A 272 4.38 23.43 39.81
N LYS A 273 5.03 23.87 38.74
CA LYS A 273 6.39 24.45 38.78
C LYS A 273 6.41 25.97 38.95
N LYS A 274 5.26 26.65 38.85
CA LYS A 274 5.15 28.10 38.96
C LYS A 274 4.44 28.57 40.25
N GLY A 275 4.06 27.69 41.12
CA GLY A 275 3.61 27.94 42.50
C GLY A 275 4.57 27.29 43.48
#